data_e2672d5f01563b54d824f30f8c7990b8
#
_entry.id   e2672d5f01563b54d824f30f8c7990b8
#
_cell.length_a   1.000
_cell.length_b   1.000
_cell.length_c   1.000
_cell.angle_alpha   90.00
_cell.angle_beta   90.00
_cell.angle_gamma   90.00
#
_symmetry.space_group_name_H-M   'P 1'
#
loop_
_entity.id
_entity.type
_entity.pdbx_description
1 polymer ?
#
loop_
_entity_poly.entity_id
_entity_poly.type
_entity_poly.pdbx_seq_one_letter_code
_entity_poly.pdbx_strand_id
1 'polypeptide(L)'
;MSCWTINFLHLRPIKRKQLSEKVAERLKLSSETVDEIVQCYYNAIQKKLSKLTHAHITIDGLGTFYVKRSKLEEKLNIYQQALKKFEDIEEPTLSEYSSLISLKNDVNMFQNIVDELDLLNEKKKNKEEEKKLYKTNKHESDKTVERKG
;
A
#
# COMPACT_ATOMS: atom_id res chain seq x y z
N MET A 1 -0.71 -10.90 10.47
CA MET A 1 -0.71 -11.14 8.99
C MET A 1 -0.60 -9.81 8.27
N SER A 2 0.40 -9.65 7.42
CA SER A 2 0.66 -8.41 6.68
C SER A 2 -0.37 -8.20 5.58
N CYS A 3 -0.99 -7.01 5.50
CA CYS A 3 -1.92 -6.62 4.42
C CYS A 3 -1.21 -6.28 3.09
N TRP A 4 0.10 -6.25 3.10
CA TRP A 4 0.91 -5.89 1.96
C TRP A 4 1.36 -7.12 1.21
N THR A 5 1.11 -7.17 -0.09
CA THR A 5 1.72 -8.17 -0.99
C THR A 5 2.89 -7.52 -1.71
N ILE A 6 4.07 -8.05 -1.46
CA ILE A 6 5.29 -7.69 -2.19
C ILE A 6 5.43 -8.71 -3.31
N ASN A 7 5.25 -8.29 -4.57
CA ASN A 7 5.63 -9.11 -5.71
C ASN A 7 7.16 -9.05 -5.85
N PHE A 8 7.85 -9.94 -5.16
CA PHE A 8 9.26 -10.18 -5.43
C PHE A 8 9.37 -11.01 -6.71
N LEU A 9 9.72 -10.38 -7.82
CA LEU A 9 10.37 -11.05 -8.93
C LEU A 9 11.62 -11.75 -8.38
N HIS A 10 11.81 -13.00 -8.71
CA HIS A 10 12.82 -13.99 -8.34
C HIS A 10 14.26 -13.44 -8.19
N LEU A 11 14.48 -12.50 -7.29
CA LEU A 11 15.80 -12.08 -6.86
C LEU A 11 16.27 -13.07 -5.78
N ARG A 12 17.31 -13.83 -6.06
CA ARG A 12 17.99 -14.65 -5.03
C ARG A 12 18.35 -13.71 -3.89
N PRO A 13 17.92 -13.97 -2.66
CA PRO A 13 18.22 -13.10 -1.53
C PRO A 13 19.74 -13.03 -1.35
N ILE A 14 20.33 -11.92 -1.75
CA ILE A 14 21.73 -11.63 -1.41
C ILE A 14 21.75 -11.50 0.11
N LYS A 15 22.61 -12.27 0.77
CA LYS A 15 22.73 -12.20 2.21
C LYS A 15 23.09 -10.74 2.58
N ARG A 16 22.32 -10.13 3.47
CA ARG A 16 22.46 -8.74 3.90
C ARG A 16 23.93 -8.36 4.17
N LYS A 17 24.64 -9.23 4.88
CA LYS A 17 26.08 -9.03 5.22
C LYS A 17 26.97 -8.82 3.99
N GLN A 18 26.78 -9.64 2.95
CA GLN A 18 27.57 -9.52 1.70
C GLN A 18 27.27 -8.23 0.94
N LEU A 19 26.05 -7.70 1.06
CA LEU A 19 25.67 -6.44 0.44
C LEU A 19 26.29 -5.28 1.23
N SER A 20 26.20 -5.29 2.56
CA SER A 20 26.78 -4.27 3.43
C SER A 20 28.29 -4.14 3.23
N GLU A 21 29.02 -5.26 3.14
CA GLU A 21 30.47 -5.27 2.89
C GLU A 21 30.82 -4.61 1.55
N LYS A 22 30.12 -4.95 0.46
CA LYS A 22 30.35 -4.35 -0.86
C LYS A 22 30.04 -2.86 -0.91
N VAL A 23 28.98 -2.45 -0.23
CA VAL A 23 28.60 -1.02 -0.16
C VAL A 23 29.59 -0.24 0.71
N ALA A 24 30.03 -0.80 1.83
CA ALA A 24 31.01 -0.23 2.73
C ALA A 24 32.33 0.06 1.99
N GLU A 25 32.82 -0.91 1.22
CA GLU A 25 34.03 -0.77 0.40
C GLU A 25 33.89 0.37 -0.62
N ARG A 26 32.77 0.45 -1.34
CA ARG A 26 32.52 1.51 -2.33
C ARG A 26 32.41 2.90 -1.74
N LEU A 27 31.81 3.03 -0.55
CA LEU A 27 31.58 4.31 0.13
C LEU A 27 32.74 4.68 1.08
N LYS A 28 33.72 3.80 1.25
CA LYS A 28 34.82 3.96 2.23
C LYS A 28 34.31 4.18 3.66
N LEU A 29 33.25 3.45 4.02
CA LEU A 29 32.65 3.45 5.37
C LEU A 29 32.93 2.10 6.05
N SER A 30 32.68 2.04 7.37
CA SER A 30 32.71 0.76 8.06
C SER A 30 31.46 -0.08 7.71
N SER A 31 31.59 -1.40 7.69
CA SER A 31 30.47 -2.31 7.43
C SER A 31 29.36 -2.17 8.49
N GLU A 32 29.76 -1.89 9.74
CA GLU A 32 28.84 -1.65 10.85
C GLU A 32 27.99 -0.40 10.62
N THR A 33 28.60 0.71 10.20
CA THR A 33 27.87 1.96 9.88
C THR A 33 26.86 1.74 8.75
N VAL A 34 27.25 0.99 7.70
CA VAL A 34 26.33 0.64 6.61
C VAL A 34 25.16 -0.20 7.10
N ASP A 35 25.43 -1.19 7.96
CA ASP A 35 24.40 -2.05 8.55
C ASP A 35 23.42 -1.26 9.44
N GLU A 36 23.91 -0.30 10.23
CA GLU A 36 23.07 0.57 11.05
C GLU A 36 22.14 1.44 10.19
N ILE A 37 22.67 2.05 9.13
CA ILE A 37 21.89 2.86 8.19
C ILE A 37 20.79 2.01 7.53
N VAL A 38 21.16 0.83 7.04
CA VAL A 38 20.22 -0.11 6.42
C VAL A 38 19.14 -0.53 7.41
N GLN A 39 19.50 -0.84 8.66
CA GLN A 39 18.55 -1.22 9.69
C GLN A 39 17.60 -0.07 10.04
N CYS A 40 18.12 1.15 10.18
CA CYS A 40 17.31 2.35 10.43
C CYS A 40 16.28 2.57 9.30
N TYR A 41 16.73 2.44 8.06
CA TYR A 41 15.88 2.58 6.88
C TYR A 41 14.77 1.52 6.83
N TYR A 42 15.09 0.23 7.04
CA TYR A 42 14.09 -0.84 7.12
C TYR A 42 13.10 -0.63 8.24
N ASN A 43 13.54 -0.20 9.42
CA ASN A 43 12.65 0.09 10.54
C ASN A 43 11.70 1.25 10.23
N ALA A 44 12.17 2.28 9.55
CA ALA A 44 11.33 3.40 9.10
C ALA A 44 10.27 2.95 8.08
N ILE A 45 10.66 2.11 7.10
CA ILE A 45 9.74 1.52 6.14
C ILE A 45 8.69 0.65 6.85
N GLN A 46 9.14 -0.25 7.73
CA GLN A 46 8.25 -1.13 8.48
C GLN A 46 7.23 -0.35 9.31
N LYS A 47 7.67 0.73 9.99
CA LYS A 47 6.77 1.62 10.72
C LYS A 47 5.73 2.30 9.82
N LYS A 48 6.13 2.77 8.63
CA LYS A 48 5.20 3.37 7.67
C LYS A 48 4.21 2.35 7.13
N LEU A 49 4.69 1.16 6.75
CA LEU A 49 3.83 0.10 6.23
C LEU A 49 2.87 -0.46 7.30
N SER A 50 3.29 -0.55 8.57
CA SER A 50 2.44 -1.05 9.65
C SER A 50 1.32 -0.11 10.04
N LYS A 51 1.49 1.20 9.87
CA LYS A 51 0.47 2.20 10.20
C LYS A 51 -0.73 2.20 9.27
N LEU A 52 -0.61 1.62 8.06
CA LEU A 52 -1.70 1.54 7.07
C LEU A 52 -2.46 2.87 6.90
N THR A 53 -1.73 4.00 6.81
CA THR A 53 -2.35 5.32 6.70
C THR A 53 -2.80 5.66 5.28
N HIS A 54 -2.31 4.94 4.26
CA HIS A 54 -2.58 5.20 2.85
C HIS A 54 -2.76 3.90 2.07
N ALA A 55 -3.53 3.96 1.00
CA ALA A 55 -3.77 2.84 0.10
C ALA A 55 -2.51 2.39 -0.66
N HIS A 56 -1.54 3.30 -0.84
CA HIS A 56 -0.26 3.00 -1.46
C HIS A 56 0.85 3.85 -0.84
N ILE A 57 2.07 3.30 -0.84
CA ILE A 57 3.28 3.99 -0.36
C ILE A 57 4.37 3.80 -1.41
N THR A 58 4.87 4.90 -1.97
CA THR A 58 6.02 4.88 -2.86
C THR A 58 7.30 5.11 -2.05
N ILE A 59 8.29 4.27 -2.28
CA ILE A 59 9.61 4.34 -1.66
C ILE A 59 10.62 4.45 -2.78
N ASP A 60 11.33 5.56 -2.83
CA ASP A 60 12.34 5.81 -3.86
C ASP A 60 13.38 4.68 -3.89
N GLY A 61 13.67 4.19 -5.10
CA GLY A 61 14.59 3.08 -5.31
C GLY A 61 14.03 1.68 -5.03
N LEU A 62 12.89 1.54 -4.34
CA LEU A 62 12.25 0.24 -4.08
C LEU A 62 10.96 0.02 -4.86
N GLY A 63 10.22 1.12 -5.18
CA GLY A 63 8.96 1.02 -5.90
C GLY A 63 7.75 1.38 -5.07
N THR A 64 6.57 1.03 -5.59
CA THR A 64 5.29 1.35 -4.95
C THR A 64 4.66 0.11 -4.34
N PHE A 65 4.34 0.18 -3.07
CA PHE A 65 3.64 -0.85 -2.31
C PHE A 65 2.15 -0.52 -2.30
N TYR A 66 1.30 -1.49 -2.61
CA TYR A 66 -0.15 -1.34 -2.60
C TYR A 66 -0.78 -2.20 -1.53
N VAL A 67 -1.80 -1.68 -0.87
CA VAL A 67 -2.64 -2.48 0.02
C VAL A 67 -3.52 -3.42 -0.80
N LYS A 68 -3.55 -4.69 -0.45
CA LYS A 68 -4.43 -5.66 -1.12
C LYS A 68 -5.86 -5.50 -0.57
N ARG A 69 -6.79 -5.03 -1.43
CA ARG A 69 -8.19 -4.76 -1.07
C ARG A 69 -8.85 -5.92 -0.33
N SER A 70 -8.76 -7.14 -0.86
CA SER A 70 -9.39 -8.31 -0.23
C SER A 70 -8.92 -8.58 1.21
N LYS A 71 -7.64 -8.29 1.51
CA LYS A 71 -7.08 -8.45 2.86
C LYS A 71 -7.51 -7.31 3.80
N LEU A 72 -7.73 -6.13 3.24
CA LEU A 72 -8.23 -4.98 3.99
C LEU A 72 -9.71 -5.20 4.37
N GLU A 73 -10.54 -5.62 3.40
CA GLU A 73 -11.95 -5.94 3.64
C GLU A 73 -12.13 -7.09 4.64
N GLU A 74 -11.30 -8.14 4.55
CA GLU A 74 -11.29 -9.24 5.53
C GLU A 74 -11.01 -8.72 6.94
N LYS A 75 -10.00 -7.84 7.10
CA LYS A 75 -9.71 -7.22 8.38
C LYS A 75 -10.83 -6.30 8.84
N LEU A 76 -11.36 -5.46 7.97
CA LEU A 76 -12.46 -4.55 8.29
C LEU A 76 -13.66 -5.33 8.84
N ASN A 77 -14.03 -6.45 8.22
CA ASN A 77 -15.10 -7.31 8.69
C ASN A 77 -14.83 -7.87 10.10
N ILE A 78 -13.60 -8.31 10.38
CA ILE A 78 -13.22 -8.83 11.71
C ILE A 78 -13.36 -7.72 12.76
N TYR A 79 -12.87 -6.51 12.47
CA TYR A 79 -12.93 -5.39 13.40
C TYR A 79 -14.37 -4.88 13.61
N GLN A 80 -15.20 -4.86 12.56
CA GLN A 80 -16.62 -4.52 12.67
C GLN A 80 -17.40 -5.54 13.52
N GLN A 81 -17.10 -6.83 13.38
CA GLN A 81 -17.69 -7.86 14.21
C GLN A 81 -17.27 -7.74 15.68
N ALA A 82 -15.98 -7.41 15.91
CA ALA A 82 -15.50 -7.15 17.26
C ALA A 82 -16.19 -5.91 17.87
N LEU A 83 -16.32 -4.84 17.08
CA LEU A 83 -16.99 -3.60 17.50
C LEU A 83 -18.42 -3.87 17.97
N LYS A 84 -19.21 -4.62 17.19
CA LYS A 84 -20.59 -4.97 17.55
C LYS A 84 -20.65 -5.69 18.90
N LYS A 85 -19.74 -6.63 19.17
CA LYS A 85 -19.69 -7.34 20.47
C LYS A 85 -19.42 -6.41 21.65
N PHE A 86 -18.62 -5.35 21.45
CA PHE A 86 -18.36 -4.36 22.50
C PHE A 86 -19.52 -3.37 22.67
N GLU A 87 -20.27 -3.06 21.61
CA GLU A 87 -21.44 -2.19 21.69
C GLU A 87 -22.63 -2.83 22.42
N ASP A 88 -22.69 -4.18 22.46
CA ASP A 88 -23.72 -4.94 23.18
C ASP A 88 -23.46 -5.00 24.71
N ILE A 89 -22.35 -4.48 25.23
CA ILE A 89 -22.02 -4.46 26.66
C ILE A 89 -22.71 -3.24 27.31
N GLU A 90 -23.66 -3.50 28.20
CA GLU A 90 -24.45 -2.44 28.88
C GLU A 90 -23.59 -1.57 29.82
N GLU A 91 -22.64 -2.19 30.56
CA GLU A 91 -21.74 -1.49 31.49
C GLU A 91 -20.27 -1.85 31.21
N PRO A 92 -19.60 -1.20 30.24
CA PRO A 92 -18.22 -1.51 29.94
C PRO A 92 -17.26 -1.00 31.03
N THR A 93 -16.30 -1.81 31.38
CA THR A 93 -15.18 -1.39 32.23
C THR A 93 -14.32 -0.34 31.52
N LEU A 94 -13.50 0.42 32.27
CA LEU A 94 -12.59 1.44 31.69
C LEU A 94 -11.66 0.86 30.62
N SER A 95 -11.19 -0.38 30.80
CA SER A 95 -10.35 -1.10 29.82
C SER A 95 -11.13 -1.43 28.56
N GLU A 96 -12.37 -1.90 28.67
CA GLU A 96 -13.23 -2.23 27.54
C GLU A 96 -13.61 -0.97 26.77
N TYR A 97 -13.89 0.14 27.47
CA TYR A 97 -14.17 1.42 26.85
C TYR A 97 -12.96 1.96 26.03
N SER A 98 -11.75 1.85 26.59
CA SER A 98 -10.54 2.24 25.85
C SER A 98 -10.30 1.36 24.61
N SER A 99 -10.59 0.07 24.69
CA SER A 99 -10.52 -0.88 23.59
C SER A 99 -11.56 -0.57 22.50
N LEU A 100 -12.78 -0.20 22.92
CA LEU A 100 -13.85 0.22 22.01
C LEU A 100 -13.44 1.46 21.19
N ILE A 101 -12.86 2.48 21.85
CA ILE A 101 -12.36 3.69 21.16
C ILE A 101 -11.28 3.33 20.15
N SER A 102 -10.32 2.48 20.53
CA SER A 102 -9.26 2.04 19.64
C SER A 102 -9.82 1.29 18.43
N LEU A 103 -10.76 0.37 18.63
CA LEU A 103 -11.43 -0.36 17.55
C LEU A 103 -12.21 0.57 16.61
N LYS A 104 -12.92 1.56 17.14
CA LYS A 104 -13.62 2.57 16.31
C LYS A 104 -12.64 3.34 15.43
N ASN A 105 -11.51 3.75 15.99
CA ASN A 105 -10.47 4.45 15.22
C ASN A 105 -9.88 3.57 14.13
N ASP A 106 -9.61 2.28 14.42
CA ASP A 106 -9.08 1.33 13.46
C ASP A 106 -10.08 1.06 12.32
N VAL A 107 -11.37 0.88 12.63
CA VAL A 107 -12.43 0.71 11.63
C VAL A 107 -12.51 1.93 10.71
N ASN A 108 -12.52 3.13 11.26
CA ASN A 108 -12.54 4.38 10.49
C ASN A 108 -11.30 4.50 9.59
N MET A 109 -10.12 4.16 10.12
CA MET A 109 -8.88 4.18 9.35
C MET A 109 -8.94 3.19 8.17
N PHE A 110 -9.40 1.98 8.38
CA PHE A 110 -9.52 0.98 7.31
C PHE A 110 -10.58 1.39 6.28
N GLN A 111 -11.69 1.97 6.70
CA GLN A 111 -12.72 2.48 5.79
C GLN A 111 -12.17 3.59 4.89
N ASN A 112 -11.45 4.55 5.44
CA ASN A 112 -10.82 5.61 4.66
C ASN A 112 -9.86 5.07 3.59
N ILE A 113 -9.14 3.99 3.89
CA ILE A 113 -8.23 3.35 2.91
C ILE A 113 -9.03 2.64 1.80
N VAL A 114 -10.17 2.01 2.13
CA VAL A 114 -11.06 1.42 1.11
C VAL A 114 -11.58 2.51 0.18
N ASP A 115 -12.03 3.61 0.72
CA ASP A 115 -12.55 4.75 -0.05
C ASP A 115 -11.45 5.36 -0.95
N GLU A 116 -10.21 5.48 -0.45
CA GLU A 116 -9.05 5.91 -1.25
C GLU A 116 -8.78 4.93 -2.41
N LEU A 117 -8.85 3.62 -2.16
CA LEU A 117 -8.67 2.60 -3.20
C LEU A 117 -9.76 2.68 -4.28
N ASP A 118 -10.99 2.96 -3.89
CA ASP A 118 -12.10 3.09 -4.83
C ASP A 118 -11.93 4.33 -5.71
N LEU A 119 -11.57 5.46 -5.15
CA LEU A 119 -11.22 6.67 -5.90
C LEU A 119 -10.06 6.45 -6.88
N LEU A 120 -9.03 5.71 -6.47
CA LEU A 120 -7.90 5.37 -7.35
C LEU A 120 -8.32 4.47 -8.50
N ASN A 121 -9.22 3.51 -8.26
CA ASN A 121 -9.74 2.62 -9.28
C ASN A 121 -10.65 3.35 -10.28
N GLU A 122 -11.49 4.25 -9.81
CA GLU A 122 -12.31 5.11 -10.68
C GLU A 122 -11.44 6.00 -11.57
N LYS A 123 -10.43 6.66 -11.01
CA LYS A 123 -9.48 7.46 -11.80
C LYS A 123 -8.75 6.65 -12.87
N LYS A 124 -8.43 5.38 -12.59
CA LYS A 124 -7.82 4.48 -13.59
C LYS A 124 -8.80 4.14 -14.70
N LYS A 125 -10.04 3.79 -14.35
CA LYS A 125 -11.10 3.47 -15.33
C LYS A 125 -11.35 4.66 -16.27
N ASN A 126 -11.53 5.86 -15.71
CA ASN A 126 -11.77 7.08 -16.49
C ASN A 126 -10.60 7.36 -17.46
N LYS A 127 -9.34 7.21 -17.01
CA LYS A 127 -8.17 7.35 -17.90
C LYS A 127 -8.10 6.29 -19.00
N GLU A 128 -8.55 5.07 -18.73
CA GLU A 128 -8.60 4.01 -19.73
C GLU A 128 -9.71 4.27 -20.76
N GLU A 129 -10.85 4.78 -20.33
CA GLU A 129 -11.96 5.18 -21.20
C GLU A 129 -11.56 6.35 -22.09
N GLU A 130 -10.94 7.39 -21.55
CA GLU A 130 -10.39 8.52 -22.32
C GLU A 130 -9.39 8.04 -23.39
N LYS A 131 -8.49 7.12 -23.02
CA LYS A 131 -7.53 6.54 -23.98
C LYS A 131 -8.21 5.73 -25.09
N LYS A 132 -9.30 5.02 -24.78
CA LYS A 132 -10.08 4.29 -25.78
C LYS A 132 -10.78 5.25 -26.73
N LEU A 133 -11.44 6.28 -26.21
CA LEU A 133 -12.07 7.34 -26.99
C LEU A 133 -11.07 8.05 -27.93
N TYR A 134 -9.91 8.40 -27.41
CA TYR A 134 -8.85 9.03 -28.23
C TYR A 134 -8.40 8.13 -29.39
N LYS A 135 -8.23 6.83 -29.15
CA LYS A 135 -7.86 5.86 -30.18
C LYS A 135 -8.96 5.69 -31.25
N THR A 136 -10.22 5.68 -30.86
CA THR A 136 -11.36 5.54 -31.76
C THR A 136 -11.48 6.77 -32.66
N ASN A 137 -11.40 7.97 -32.11
CA ASN A 137 -11.45 9.23 -32.84
C ASN A 137 -10.28 9.38 -33.82
N LYS A 138 -9.08 8.93 -33.44
CA LYS A 138 -7.92 8.92 -34.33
C LYS A 138 -8.12 7.98 -35.53
N HIS A 139 -8.68 6.79 -35.30
CA HIS A 139 -8.96 5.82 -36.37
C HIS A 139 -10.05 6.31 -37.35
N GLU A 140 -11.01 7.09 -36.87
CA GLU A 140 -12.05 7.69 -37.72
C GLU A 140 -11.49 8.85 -38.58
N SER A 141 -10.61 9.68 -38.00
CA SER A 141 -9.96 10.77 -38.74
C SER A 141 -9.05 10.25 -39.87
N ASP A 142 -8.30 9.17 -39.58
CA ASP A 142 -7.40 8.59 -40.60
C ASP A 142 -8.18 7.97 -41.77
N LYS A 143 -9.35 7.34 -41.54
CA LYS A 143 -10.24 6.79 -42.57
C LYS A 143 -10.91 7.87 -43.45
N THR A 144 -11.12 9.06 -42.90
CA THR A 144 -11.73 10.16 -43.67
C THR A 144 -10.72 10.85 -44.61
N VAL A 145 -9.44 10.80 -44.29
CA VAL A 145 -8.35 11.32 -45.14
C VAL A 145 -8.12 10.40 -46.35
N GLU A 146 -8.12 9.07 -46.16
CA GLU A 146 -7.95 8.10 -47.26
C GLU A 146 -9.08 8.08 -48.30
N ARG A 147 -10.29 8.54 -47.95
CA ARG A 147 -11.44 8.59 -48.89
C ARG A 147 -11.50 9.85 -49.74
N LYS A 148 -10.63 10.83 -49.52
CA LYS A 148 -10.58 12.12 -50.25
C LYS A 148 -9.37 12.26 -51.17
N GLY A 149 -8.54 11.28 -51.30
CA GLY A 149 -7.42 11.20 -52.25
C GLY A 149 -7.76 10.24 -53.37
#